data_4c3eefa0e44c73ef80373a5296878f71
#
_entry.id   4c3eefa0e44c73ef80373a5296878f71
#
_cell.length_a   1.000
_cell.length_b   1.000
_cell.length_c   1.000
_cell.angle_alpha   90.00
_cell.angle_beta   90.00
_cell.angle_gamma   90.00
#
_symmetry.space_group_name_H-M   'P 1'
#
loop_
_entity.id
_entity.type
_entity.pdbx_description
1 polymer ?
#
loop_
_entity_poly.entity_id
_entity_poly.type
_entity_poly.pdbx_seq_one_letter_code
_entity_poly.pdbx_strand_id
1 'polypeptide(L)'
;QQEAPAQQAAEPTRTAESEPQKLDPKQAEGHTPLPTPRDQGDGALGDVPAADDKDTPLKGIAAKIVQNMEASIEVPTATSVRAVPAKALIDNRIVINSNLARGRGGKVSFTHIIGYAIIKALRVMPEMNASLSVDEKGKPVLHQPGHINFGLAIDLQKPDGSRTLVVPSIKGAEAMTFAQFWAAYEEMVKKARNNKLTLEDYAGTTISLTNPGGIGTVHSVPRLMKGAGAIIGVGALDYPAEWQGASEETLNRNAVSKILTITSTYDHRIIQGATSGEFLRQIHQLLLGENNFYDEIFESLRIPYEPVRWVQDISANHDDDINKV
;
A
#
# COMPACT_ATOMS: atom_id res chain seq x y z
N GLN A 1 1.16 40.57 -64.01
CA GLN A 1 0.02 40.14 -64.86
C GLN A 1 -0.06 38.66 -64.86
N GLN A 2 -0.87 38.08 -64.05
CA GLN A 2 -1.90 37.07 -64.32
C GLN A 2 -2.44 36.58 -62.99
N GLU A 3 -3.69 36.96 -62.77
CA GLU A 3 -4.52 36.45 -61.66
C GLU A 3 -4.78 34.96 -61.84
N ALA A 4 -4.72 34.21 -60.73
CA ALA A 4 -5.25 32.84 -60.60
C ALA A 4 -6.51 32.86 -59.75
N PRO A 5 -7.59 32.11 -60.08
CA PRO A 5 -8.92 32.31 -59.56
C PRO A 5 -9.10 31.65 -58.17
N ALA A 6 -9.93 32.31 -57.36
CA ALA A 6 -10.37 31.85 -56.04
C ALA A 6 -11.13 30.51 -56.12
N GLN A 7 -10.71 29.55 -55.34
CA GLN A 7 -11.49 28.32 -55.05
C GLN A 7 -12.51 28.61 -53.98
N GLN A 8 -13.76 28.42 -54.33
CA GLN A 8 -14.93 28.44 -53.41
C GLN A 8 -14.84 27.32 -52.40
N ALA A 9 -15.01 27.66 -51.13
CA ALA A 9 -15.19 26.70 -50.04
C ALA A 9 -16.55 25.99 -50.20
N ALA A 10 -16.53 24.65 -50.22
CA ALA A 10 -17.72 23.82 -50.21
C ALA A 10 -18.28 23.74 -48.81
N GLU A 11 -19.57 24.03 -48.65
CA GLU A 11 -20.36 23.81 -47.43
C GLU A 11 -20.40 22.31 -47.06
N PRO A 12 -20.36 21.96 -45.77
CA PRO A 12 -20.55 20.56 -45.36
C PRO A 12 -22.03 20.15 -45.47
N THR A 13 -22.27 19.15 -46.29
CA THR A 13 -23.57 18.48 -46.48
C THR A 13 -24.01 17.87 -45.18
N ARG A 14 -25.15 18.30 -44.65
CA ARG A 14 -25.87 17.66 -43.54
C ARG A 14 -26.21 16.22 -43.93
N THR A 15 -25.61 15.28 -43.26
CA THR A 15 -26.00 13.87 -43.32
C THR A 15 -27.34 13.71 -42.55
N ALA A 16 -28.30 13.12 -43.25
CA ALA A 16 -29.66 12.87 -42.75
C ALA A 16 -29.64 12.03 -41.44
N GLU A 17 -30.41 12.48 -40.46
CA GLU A 17 -30.80 11.69 -39.30
C GLU A 17 -31.45 10.38 -39.79
N SER A 18 -30.86 9.25 -39.45
CA SER A 18 -31.51 7.97 -39.61
C SER A 18 -32.55 7.79 -38.52
N GLU A 19 -33.79 7.67 -38.90
CA GLU A 19 -34.90 7.29 -38.01
C GLU A 19 -34.58 5.99 -37.25
N PRO A 20 -35.03 5.86 -35.99
CA PRO A 20 -34.82 4.62 -35.24
C PRO A 20 -35.60 3.48 -35.88
N GLN A 21 -34.91 2.45 -36.36
CA GLN A 21 -35.52 1.22 -36.82
C GLN A 21 -36.36 0.60 -35.70
N LYS A 22 -37.66 0.48 -35.93
CA LYS A 22 -38.55 -0.34 -35.10
C LYS A 22 -38.11 -1.79 -35.20
N LEU A 23 -37.61 -2.34 -34.11
CA LEU A 23 -37.32 -3.75 -33.96
C LEU A 23 -38.61 -4.57 -34.14
N ASP A 24 -38.54 -5.56 -35.02
CA ASP A 24 -39.64 -6.48 -35.33
C ASP A 24 -39.97 -7.32 -34.07
N PRO A 25 -41.23 -7.44 -33.64
CA PRO A 25 -41.59 -8.15 -32.41
C PRO A 25 -41.30 -9.65 -32.42
N LYS A 26 -40.89 -10.22 -33.55
CA LYS A 26 -40.62 -11.67 -33.70
C LYS A 26 -39.18 -12.09 -33.38
N GLN A 27 -38.25 -11.17 -33.05
CA GLN A 27 -36.90 -11.50 -32.62
C GLN A 27 -36.70 -11.52 -31.08
N ALA A 28 -37.78 -11.36 -30.32
CA ALA A 28 -37.76 -11.38 -28.85
C ALA A 28 -37.95 -12.77 -28.21
N GLU A 29 -38.04 -13.83 -29.01
CA GLU A 29 -38.20 -15.20 -28.50
C GLU A 29 -36.86 -15.91 -28.35
N GLY A 30 -36.08 -15.53 -27.36
CA GLY A 30 -34.81 -16.17 -27.04
C GLY A 30 -34.26 -15.84 -25.66
N HIS A 31 -34.90 -15.00 -24.92
CA HIS A 31 -34.54 -14.80 -23.53
C HIS A 31 -35.25 -15.84 -22.66
N THR A 32 -34.49 -16.87 -22.22
CA THR A 32 -34.93 -17.68 -21.09
C THR A 32 -35.24 -16.73 -19.95
N PRO A 33 -36.48 -16.66 -19.43
CA PRO A 33 -36.75 -15.81 -18.28
C PRO A 33 -35.85 -16.24 -17.15
N LEU A 34 -35.12 -15.28 -16.54
CA LEU A 34 -34.50 -15.50 -15.25
C LEU A 34 -35.55 -16.16 -14.36
N PRO A 35 -35.25 -17.25 -13.66
CA PRO A 35 -36.17 -17.88 -12.76
C PRO A 35 -36.63 -16.80 -11.78
N THR A 36 -37.92 -16.47 -11.81
CA THR A 36 -38.57 -15.68 -10.78
C THR A 36 -38.15 -16.27 -9.44
N PRO A 37 -37.74 -15.44 -8.47
CA PRO A 37 -37.53 -15.93 -7.14
C PRO A 37 -38.75 -16.74 -6.77
N ARG A 38 -38.63 -18.06 -6.61
CA ARG A 38 -39.66 -18.84 -5.98
C ARG A 38 -39.95 -18.13 -4.69
N ASP A 39 -41.20 -17.75 -4.52
CA ASP A 39 -41.79 -17.40 -3.24
C ASP A 39 -41.38 -18.54 -2.27
N GLN A 40 -40.20 -18.42 -1.69
CA GLN A 40 -39.81 -19.21 -0.55
C GLN A 40 -40.64 -18.61 0.55
N GLY A 41 -41.82 -19.21 0.71
CA GLY A 41 -42.71 -18.92 1.80
C GLY A 41 -41.87 -18.75 3.06
N ASP A 42 -42.27 -17.87 3.95
CA ASP A 42 -41.72 -17.59 5.28
C ASP A 42 -41.15 -18.84 5.97
N GLY A 43 -40.05 -19.32 5.43
CA GLY A 43 -39.11 -20.16 6.13
C GLY A 43 -38.45 -19.25 7.15
N ALA A 44 -39.06 -19.16 8.32
CA ALA A 44 -38.38 -18.68 9.51
C ALA A 44 -36.93 -19.15 9.40
N LEU A 45 -35.97 -18.23 9.43
CA LEU A 45 -34.58 -18.55 9.69
C LEU A 45 -34.62 -19.54 10.85
N GLY A 46 -34.46 -20.85 10.53
CA GLY A 46 -34.65 -21.90 11.52
C GLY A 46 -33.82 -21.51 12.73
N ASP A 47 -34.42 -21.60 13.91
CA ASP A 47 -33.76 -21.30 15.18
C ASP A 47 -32.36 -21.89 15.12
N VAL A 48 -31.36 -21.05 14.76
CA VAL A 48 -29.97 -21.39 14.97
C VAL A 48 -29.85 -21.35 16.49
N PRO A 49 -29.61 -22.50 17.17
CA PRO A 49 -29.49 -22.50 18.61
C PRO A 49 -28.46 -21.44 18.98
N ALA A 50 -28.84 -20.44 19.75
CA ALA A 50 -27.89 -19.48 20.28
C ALA A 50 -26.83 -20.29 21.02
N ALA A 51 -25.56 -20.17 20.58
CA ALA A 51 -24.48 -20.75 21.38
C ALA A 51 -24.45 -20.05 22.73
N ASP A 52 -24.32 -20.81 23.79
CA ASP A 52 -24.19 -20.23 25.12
C ASP A 52 -23.03 -19.24 25.18
N ASP A 53 -23.24 -18.11 25.84
CA ASP A 53 -22.21 -17.11 26.07
C ASP A 53 -21.02 -17.75 26.79
N LYS A 54 -19.82 -17.48 26.27
CA LYS A 54 -18.59 -18.04 26.82
C LYS A 54 -17.59 -16.96 27.18
N ASP A 55 -17.44 -16.66 28.45
CA ASP A 55 -16.41 -15.80 28.98
C ASP A 55 -15.08 -16.54 29.05
N THR A 56 -14.04 -16.00 28.45
CA THR A 56 -12.69 -16.55 28.49
C THR A 56 -11.70 -15.50 29.01
N PRO A 57 -11.08 -15.72 30.18
CA PRO A 57 -10.07 -14.79 30.69
C PRO A 57 -8.85 -14.69 29.78
N LEU A 58 -8.49 -13.46 29.38
CA LEU A 58 -7.29 -13.20 28.58
C LEU A 58 -6.04 -13.30 29.47
N LYS A 59 -5.06 -14.12 29.05
CA LYS A 59 -3.79 -14.34 29.77
C LYS A 59 -2.59 -14.20 28.82
N GLY A 60 -1.40 -13.97 29.37
CA GLY A 60 -0.14 -13.92 28.63
C GLY A 60 -0.13 -12.82 27.57
N ILE A 61 0.17 -13.20 26.33
CA ILE A 61 0.29 -12.25 25.19
C ILE A 61 -1.03 -11.50 24.94
N ALA A 62 -2.18 -12.17 25.05
CA ALA A 62 -3.48 -11.54 24.83
C ALA A 62 -3.76 -10.42 25.85
N ALA A 63 -3.48 -10.68 27.14
CA ALA A 63 -3.60 -9.64 28.18
C ALA A 63 -2.61 -8.48 27.95
N LYS A 64 -1.40 -8.77 27.46
CA LYS A 64 -0.42 -7.72 27.13
C LYS A 64 -0.86 -6.85 25.94
N ILE A 65 -1.53 -7.44 24.96
CA ILE A 65 -2.11 -6.68 23.84
C ILE A 65 -3.16 -5.69 24.37
N VAL A 66 -4.06 -6.12 25.26
CA VAL A 66 -5.05 -5.22 25.87
C VAL A 66 -4.37 -4.04 26.55
N GLN A 67 -3.38 -4.28 27.42
CA GLN A 67 -2.62 -3.22 28.10
C GLN A 67 -1.96 -2.25 27.12
N ASN A 68 -1.37 -2.77 26.04
CA ASN A 68 -0.72 -1.95 25.03
C ASN A 68 -1.74 -1.11 24.26
N MET A 69 -2.92 -1.66 23.94
CA MET A 69 -3.98 -0.92 23.25
C MET A 69 -4.57 0.18 24.13
N GLU A 70 -4.79 -0.08 25.41
CA GLU A 70 -5.20 0.93 26.39
C GLU A 70 -4.17 2.06 26.48
N ALA A 71 -2.89 1.74 26.63
CA ALA A 71 -1.82 2.73 26.65
C ALA A 71 -1.71 3.53 25.35
N SER A 72 -2.10 2.96 24.20
CA SER A 72 -2.07 3.64 22.91
C SER A 72 -3.10 4.79 22.78
N ILE A 73 -4.15 4.76 23.60
CA ILE A 73 -5.19 5.79 23.61
C ILE A 73 -4.64 7.15 24.09
N GLU A 74 -3.60 7.13 24.93
CA GLU A 74 -2.94 8.34 25.42
C GLU A 74 -2.17 9.12 24.34
N VAL A 75 -1.94 8.52 23.18
CA VAL A 75 -1.21 9.14 22.08
C VAL A 75 -2.21 9.80 21.12
N PRO A 76 -2.25 11.15 21.05
CA PRO A 76 -3.07 11.85 20.05
C PRO A 76 -2.47 11.65 18.67
N THR A 77 -3.10 10.80 17.87
CA THR A 77 -2.63 10.46 16.53
C THR A 77 -3.40 11.21 15.44
N ALA A 78 -2.70 11.50 14.34
CA ALA A 78 -3.30 11.83 13.05
C ALA A 78 -2.79 10.88 11.98
N THR A 79 -3.50 10.83 10.84
CA THR A 79 -3.14 9.94 9.74
C THR A 79 -3.20 10.67 8.42
N SER A 80 -2.09 10.67 7.69
CA SER A 80 -2.02 11.09 6.30
C SER A 80 -2.22 9.87 5.40
N VAL A 81 -2.88 10.08 4.26
CA VAL A 81 -3.20 9.01 3.30
C VAL A 81 -2.76 9.45 1.91
N ARG A 82 -2.12 8.55 1.15
CA ARG A 82 -1.70 8.83 -0.22
C ARG A 82 -1.91 7.60 -1.11
N ALA A 83 -2.59 7.81 -2.25
CA ALA A 83 -2.65 6.83 -3.31
C ALA A 83 -1.38 6.90 -4.16
N VAL A 84 -0.83 5.75 -4.53
CA VAL A 84 0.40 5.60 -5.32
C VAL A 84 0.11 4.74 -6.54
N PRO A 85 0.38 5.21 -7.76
CA PRO A 85 0.32 4.38 -8.96
C PRO A 85 1.33 3.24 -8.85
N ALA A 86 0.89 2.01 -9.13
CA ALA A 86 1.70 0.83 -8.86
C ALA A 86 2.37 0.22 -10.09
N LYS A 87 2.20 0.81 -11.29
CA LYS A 87 2.71 0.22 -12.54
C LYS A 87 4.23 0.02 -12.50
N ALA A 88 5.00 1.06 -12.17
CA ALA A 88 6.47 0.95 -12.08
C ALA A 88 6.90 -0.10 -11.05
N LEU A 89 6.24 -0.14 -9.90
CA LEU A 89 6.48 -1.12 -8.84
C LEU A 89 6.19 -2.56 -9.31
N ILE A 90 5.09 -2.78 -10.04
CA ILE A 90 4.71 -4.09 -10.58
C ILE A 90 5.71 -4.55 -11.63
N ASP A 91 6.01 -3.71 -12.61
CA ASP A 91 6.85 -4.05 -13.74
C ASP A 91 8.28 -4.37 -13.28
N ASN A 92 8.88 -3.52 -12.45
CA ASN A 92 10.21 -3.78 -11.89
C ASN A 92 10.26 -5.04 -11.04
N ARG A 93 9.23 -5.30 -10.22
CA ARG A 93 9.17 -6.54 -9.44
C ARG A 93 9.07 -7.78 -10.33
N ILE A 94 8.39 -7.71 -11.48
CA ILE A 94 8.34 -8.82 -12.44
C ILE A 94 9.75 -9.11 -12.97
N VAL A 95 10.51 -8.09 -13.40
CA VAL A 95 11.88 -8.23 -13.88
C VAL A 95 12.78 -8.81 -12.79
N ILE A 96 12.72 -8.26 -11.57
CA ILE A 96 13.48 -8.76 -10.42
C ILE A 96 13.21 -10.25 -10.19
N ASN A 97 11.95 -10.64 -10.06
CA ASN A 97 11.60 -12.03 -9.76
C ASN A 97 11.90 -12.99 -10.92
N SER A 98 11.77 -12.54 -12.17
CA SER A 98 12.18 -13.33 -13.34
C SER A 98 13.70 -13.59 -13.35
N ASN A 99 14.51 -12.60 -12.97
CA ASN A 99 15.96 -12.78 -12.84
C ASN A 99 16.31 -13.72 -11.67
N LEU A 100 15.72 -13.52 -10.50
CA LEU A 100 15.94 -14.37 -9.34
C LEU A 100 15.59 -15.84 -9.60
N ALA A 101 14.48 -16.11 -10.30
CA ALA A 101 14.07 -17.46 -10.64
C ALA A 101 15.06 -18.20 -11.56
N ARG A 102 15.79 -17.46 -12.41
CA ARG A 102 16.82 -18.02 -13.30
C ARG A 102 18.19 -18.17 -12.64
N GLY A 103 18.41 -17.49 -11.52
CA GLY A 103 19.70 -17.44 -10.83
C GLY A 103 19.65 -18.05 -9.43
N ARG A 104 19.85 -17.21 -8.43
CA ARG A 104 20.01 -17.62 -7.02
C ARG A 104 18.73 -18.06 -6.31
N GLY A 105 17.56 -17.90 -6.95
CA GLY A 105 16.27 -18.19 -6.34
C GLY A 105 15.79 -17.10 -5.37
N GLY A 106 14.67 -17.38 -4.71
CA GLY A 106 13.97 -16.44 -3.84
C GLY A 106 12.91 -15.63 -4.58
N LYS A 107 12.14 -14.82 -3.83
CA LYS A 107 11.07 -14.00 -4.38
C LYS A 107 10.96 -12.69 -3.62
N VAL A 108 11.10 -11.59 -4.32
CA VAL A 108 10.86 -10.25 -3.77
C VAL A 108 9.36 -9.96 -3.78
N SER A 109 8.81 -9.58 -2.63
CA SER A 109 7.43 -9.13 -2.47
C SER A 109 7.31 -7.62 -2.67
N PHE A 110 6.10 -7.11 -2.88
CA PHE A 110 5.84 -5.67 -2.88
C PHE A 110 6.25 -5.02 -1.55
N THR A 111 6.00 -5.70 -0.43
CA THR A 111 6.33 -5.21 0.91
C THR A 111 7.84 -4.99 1.09
N HIS A 112 8.70 -5.81 0.46
CA HIS A 112 10.15 -5.60 0.49
C HIS A 112 10.54 -4.28 -0.20
N ILE A 113 10.01 -4.02 -1.38
CA ILE A 113 10.31 -2.80 -2.14
C ILE A 113 9.77 -1.57 -1.43
N ILE A 114 8.52 -1.64 -0.94
CA ILE A 114 7.88 -0.55 -0.21
C ILE A 114 8.62 -0.28 1.12
N GLY A 115 8.98 -1.33 1.87
CA GLY A 115 9.75 -1.20 3.11
C GLY A 115 11.10 -0.52 2.87
N TYR A 116 11.79 -0.87 1.78
CA TYR A 116 13.05 -0.22 1.41
C TYR A 116 12.85 1.24 1.01
N ALA A 117 11.75 1.58 0.30
CA ALA A 117 11.42 2.95 -0.01
C ALA A 117 11.14 3.79 1.25
N ILE A 118 10.47 3.20 2.26
CA ILE A 118 10.25 3.86 3.56
C ILE A 118 11.60 4.14 4.25
N ILE A 119 12.52 3.18 4.29
CA ILE A 119 13.85 3.35 4.89
C ILE A 119 14.63 4.45 4.15
N LYS A 120 14.59 4.49 2.83
CA LYS A 120 15.22 5.56 2.02
C LYS A 120 14.61 6.93 2.33
N ALA A 121 13.29 7.02 2.44
CA ALA A 121 12.60 8.26 2.80
C ALA A 121 12.97 8.72 4.22
N LEU A 122 13.10 7.81 5.20
CA LEU A 122 13.53 8.13 6.56
C LEU A 122 14.97 8.66 6.64
N ARG A 123 15.84 8.28 5.72
CA ARG A 123 17.21 8.84 5.65
C ARG A 123 17.20 10.31 5.25
N VAL A 124 16.21 10.74 4.48
CA VAL A 124 16.02 12.13 4.04
C VAL A 124 15.21 12.91 5.06
N MET A 125 14.27 12.26 5.73
CA MET A 125 13.34 12.86 6.70
C MET A 125 13.43 12.15 8.06
N PRO A 126 14.55 12.29 8.79
CA PRO A 126 14.78 11.56 10.04
C PRO A 126 13.80 11.95 11.17
N GLU A 127 13.17 13.13 11.09
CA GLU A 127 12.13 13.56 12.03
C GLU A 127 10.92 12.61 12.06
N MET A 128 10.66 11.86 10.97
CA MET A 128 9.61 10.84 10.93
C MET A 128 9.96 9.58 11.75
N ASN A 129 11.23 9.43 12.16
CA ASN A 129 11.72 8.36 13.03
C ASN A 129 11.76 8.80 14.52
N ALA A 130 11.41 10.05 14.83
CA ALA A 130 11.42 10.59 16.19
C ALA A 130 10.28 10.02 17.05
N SER A 131 10.45 10.03 18.36
CA SER A 131 9.43 9.65 19.32
C SER A 131 9.39 10.60 20.51
N LEU A 132 8.27 10.60 21.25
CA LEU A 132 8.10 11.40 22.45
C LEU A 132 8.31 10.53 23.69
N SER A 133 9.15 11.01 24.58
CA SER A 133 9.36 10.45 25.89
C SER A 133 9.18 11.54 26.98
N VAL A 134 9.33 11.16 28.24
CA VAL A 134 9.36 12.10 29.36
C VAL A 134 10.63 11.88 30.14
N ASP A 135 11.24 12.99 30.63
CA ASP A 135 12.40 12.94 31.51
C ASP A 135 11.99 12.52 32.95
N GLU A 136 13.00 12.41 33.83
CA GLU A 136 12.77 12.06 35.26
C GLU A 136 11.89 13.08 35.99
N LYS A 137 11.74 14.29 35.47
CA LYS A 137 10.91 15.37 36.03
C LYS A 137 9.53 15.44 35.39
N GLY A 138 9.18 14.45 34.52
CA GLY A 138 7.91 14.42 33.80
C GLY A 138 7.79 15.40 32.64
N LYS A 139 8.89 16.04 32.21
CA LYS A 139 8.87 16.96 31.06
C LYS A 139 8.96 16.20 29.72
N PRO A 140 8.26 16.67 28.69
CA PRO A 140 8.33 16.06 27.37
C PRO A 140 9.73 16.21 26.77
N VAL A 141 10.24 15.11 26.22
CA VAL A 141 11.54 15.02 25.54
C VAL A 141 11.35 14.42 24.15
N LEU A 142 11.76 15.15 23.12
CA LEU A 142 11.86 14.59 21.77
C LEU A 142 13.07 13.68 21.68
N HIS A 143 12.86 12.41 21.42
CA HIS A 143 13.91 11.44 21.18
C HIS A 143 14.09 11.23 19.68
N GLN A 144 15.29 11.50 19.17
CA GLN A 144 15.69 11.28 17.78
C GLN A 144 16.65 10.08 17.76
N PRO A 145 16.17 8.87 17.34
CA PRO A 145 17.04 7.69 17.25
C PRO A 145 18.16 7.89 16.24
N GLY A 146 19.38 7.41 16.59
CA GLY A 146 20.52 7.42 15.67
C GLY A 146 20.43 6.33 14.59
N HIS A 147 19.54 5.36 14.76
CA HIS A 147 19.33 4.25 13.84
C HIS A 147 17.86 4.08 13.48
N ILE A 148 17.60 3.49 12.31
CA ILE A 148 16.28 3.04 11.89
C ILE A 148 16.15 1.55 12.25
N ASN A 149 15.39 1.28 13.31
CA ASN A 149 15.01 -0.08 13.68
C ASN A 149 13.59 -0.34 13.17
N PHE A 150 13.54 -1.03 12.04
CA PHE A 150 12.34 -1.14 11.20
C PHE A 150 11.47 -2.33 11.64
N GLY A 151 10.35 -2.05 12.31
CA GLY A 151 9.38 -3.04 12.79
C GLY A 151 8.53 -3.60 11.65
N LEU A 152 8.37 -4.92 11.63
CA LEU A 152 7.54 -5.64 10.66
C LEU A 152 6.33 -6.23 11.35
N ALA A 153 5.14 -5.75 11.04
CA ALA A 153 3.91 -6.38 11.51
C ALA A 153 3.64 -7.67 10.71
N ILE A 154 3.91 -8.80 11.32
CA ILE A 154 3.75 -10.14 10.74
C ILE A 154 2.53 -10.80 11.38
N ASP A 155 1.54 -11.10 10.55
CA ASP A 155 0.36 -11.84 10.96
C ASP A 155 0.60 -13.35 10.82
N LEU A 156 0.47 -14.06 11.90
CA LEU A 156 0.68 -15.49 12.00
C LEU A 156 -0.65 -16.19 12.23
N GLN A 157 -1.05 -17.04 11.30
CA GLN A 157 -2.19 -17.93 11.47
C GLN A 157 -1.72 -19.23 12.11
N LYS A 158 -2.36 -19.60 13.21
CA LYS A 158 -2.09 -20.86 13.92
C LYS A 158 -2.93 -22.01 13.35
N PRO A 159 -2.55 -23.27 13.61
CA PRO A 159 -3.31 -24.43 13.15
C PRO A 159 -4.76 -24.49 13.62
N ASP A 160 -5.06 -23.87 14.79
CA ASP A 160 -6.41 -23.76 15.34
C ASP A 160 -7.27 -22.66 14.68
N GLY A 161 -6.73 -22.01 13.63
CA GLY A 161 -7.38 -20.90 12.93
C GLY A 161 -7.23 -19.54 13.61
N SER A 162 -6.72 -19.49 14.84
CA SER A 162 -6.45 -18.21 15.53
C SER A 162 -5.31 -17.45 14.87
N ARG A 163 -5.32 -16.11 15.01
CA ARG A 163 -4.29 -15.22 14.44
C ARG A 163 -3.54 -14.52 15.57
N THR A 164 -2.26 -14.32 15.36
CA THR A 164 -1.40 -13.58 16.29
C THR A 164 -0.54 -12.63 15.49
N LEU A 165 -0.57 -11.34 15.84
CA LEU A 165 0.29 -10.33 15.26
C LEU A 165 1.56 -10.21 16.10
N VAL A 166 2.72 -10.28 15.44
CA VAL A 166 4.02 -10.02 16.03
C VAL A 166 4.72 -8.90 15.26
N VAL A 167 5.53 -8.10 15.95
CA VAL A 167 6.22 -6.95 15.33
C VAL A 167 7.71 -7.00 15.67
N PRO A 168 8.48 -7.95 15.10
CA PRO A 168 9.93 -7.94 15.22
C PRO A 168 10.54 -6.77 14.44
N SER A 169 11.80 -6.45 14.74
CA SER A 169 12.51 -5.27 14.26
C SER A 169 13.81 -5.63 13.55
N ILE A 170 14.00 -5.15 12.33
CA ILE A 170 15.27 -5.16 11.61
C ILE A 170 16.09 -3.97 12.12
N LYS A 171 17.24 -4.24 12.72
CA LYS A 171 18.11 -3.23 13.35
C LYS A 171 19.01 -2.55 12.33
N GLY A 172 19.20 -1.22 12.46
CA GLY A 172 20.14 -0.46 11.63
C GLY A 172 19.83 -0.54 10.14
N ALA A 173 18.56 -0.53 9.78
CA ALA A 173 18.10 -0.75 8.41
C ALA A 173 18.58 0.33 7.44
N GLU A 174 18.92 1.54 7.92
CA GLU A 174 19.46 2.64 7.11
C GLU A 174 20.81 2.34 6.46
N ALA A 175 21.60 1.45 7.05
CA ALA A 175 22.91 1.08 6.53
C ALA A 175 22.87 -0.08 5.51
N MET A 176 21.71 -0.70 5.32
CA MET A 176 21.55 -1.89 4.48
C MET A 176 21.37 -1.54 3.02
N THR A 177 22.01 -2.31 2.13
CA THR A 177 21.61 -2.42 0.73
C THR A 177 20.28 -3.14 0.62
N PHE A 178 19.60 -3.04 -0.53
CA PHE A 178 18.33 -3.77 -0.71
C PHE A 178 18.47 -5.29 -0.50
N ALA A 179 19.56 -5.88 -0.98
CA ALA A 179 19.80 -7.32 -0.81
C ALA A 179 19.97 -7.72 0.66
N GLN A 180 20.65 -6.88 1.45
CA GLN A 180 20.82 -7.10 2.90
C GLN A 180 19.49 -6.92 3.65
N PHE A 181 18.74 -5.88 3.33
CA PHE A 181 17.42 -5.65 3.90
C PHE A 181 16.46 -6.81 3.56
N TRP A 182 16.42 -7.25 2.30
CA TRP A 182 15.61 -8.40 1.90
C TRP A 182 15.98 -9.67 2.66
N ALA A 183 17.28 -9.96 2.80
CA ALA A 183 17.74 -11.12 3.58
C ALA A 183 17.32 -11.02 5.05
N ALA A 184 17.50 -9.86 5.69
CA ALA A 184 17.09 -9.62 7.08
C ALA A 184 15.56 -9.75 7.25
N TYR A 185 14.78 -9.22 6.28
CA TYR A 185 13.32 -9.35 6.28
C TYR A 185 12.89 -10.82 6.24
N GLU A 186 13.43 -11.61 5.30
CA GLU A 186 13.10 -13.04 5.16
C GLU A 186 13.51 -13.83 6.41
N GLU A 187 14.63 -13.46 7.05
CA GLU A 187 15.07 -14.06 8.32
C GLU A 187 14.04 -13.80 9.44
N MET A 188 13.58 -12.55 9.59
CA MET A 188 12.55 -12.20 10.59
C MET A 188 11.25 -12.96 10.35
N VAL A 189 10.79 -13.05 9.10
CA VAL A 189 9.60 -13.81 8.72
C VAL A 189 9.78 -15.30 9.03
N LYS A 190 10.97 -15.87 8.75
CA LYS A 190 11.28 -17.27 9.05
C LYS A 190 11.33 -17.52 10.55
N LYS A 191 11.96 -16.65 11.34
CA LYS A 191 11.96 -16.74 12.81
C LYS A 191 10.54 -16.69 13.36
N ALA A 192 9.71 -15.75 12.87
CA ALA A 192 8.32 -15.59 13.30
C ALA A 192 7.49 -16.85 13.04
N ARG A 193 7.55 -17.37 11.79
CA ARG A 193 6.81 -18.59 11.39
C ARG A 193 7.23 -19.84 12.18
N ASN A 194 8.49 -19.92 12.57
CA ASN A 194 9.03 -21.03 13.34
C ASN A 194 8.97 -20.82 14.87
N ASN A 195 8.31 -19.76 15.31
CA ASN A 195 8.22 -19.38 16.72
C ASN A 195 9.61 -19.27 17.42
N LYS A 196 10.59 -18.69 16.70
CA LYS A 196 11.98 -18.54 17.14
C LYS A 196 12.36 -17.06 17.40
N LEU A 197 11.38 -16.16 17.47
CA LEU A 197 11.63 -14.77 17.85
C LEU A 197 12.02 -14.68 19.32
N THR A 198 13.07 -13.89 19.59
CA THR A 198 13.58 -13.60 20.93
C THR A 198 13.11 -12.24 21.42
N LEU A 199 13.29 -11.91 22.69
CA LEU A 199 12.96 -10.58 23.22
C LEU A 199 13.79 -9.47 22.54
N GLU A 200 15.01 -9.78 22.12
CA GLU A 200 15.87 -8.85 21.39
C GLU A 200 15.33 -8.50 20.02
N ASP A 201 14.69 -9.45 19.33
CA ASP A 201 14.07 -9.20 18.02
C ASP A 201 12.93 -8.15 18.12
N TYR A 202 12.32 -7.96 19.28
CA TYR A 202 11.26 -6.97 19.51
C TYR A 202 11.76 -5.64 20.06
N ALA A 203 12.93 -5.60 20.66
CA ALA A 203 13.43 -4.42 21.37
C ALA A 203 13.80 -3.28 20.43
N GLY A 204 13.59 -2.02 20.87
CA GLY A 204 14.13 -0.82 20.24
C GLY A 204 13.57 -0.49 18.85
N THR A 205 12.39 -0.98 18.48
CA THR A 205 11.70 -0.58 17.25
C THR A 205 11.43 0.92 17.25
N THR A 206 11.78 1.61 16.17
CA THR A 206 11.61 3.08 16.06
C THR A 206 10.45 3.45 15.16
N ILE A 207 10.21 2.72 14.10
CA ILE A 207 9.08 2.86 13.18
C ILE A 207 8.59 1.47 12.76
N SER A 208 7.33 1.34 12.43
CA SER A 208 6.75 0.04 12.03
C SER A 208 6.04 0.11 10.68
N LEU A 209 6.05 -1.02 9.98
CA LEU A 209 5.29 -1.25 8.76
C LEU A 209 4.23 -2.33 8.99
N THR A 210 2.98 -2.05 8.62
CA THR A 210 1.89 -3.03 8.57
C THR A 210 1.33 -3.11 7.15
N ASN A 211 1.02 -4.32 6.69
CA ASN A 211 0.47 -4.53 5.35
C ASN A 211 -0.84 -5.34 5.40
N PRO A 212 -1.97 -4.70 5.72
CA PRO A 212 -3.28 -5.34 5.64
C PRO A 212 -3.80 -5.53 4.21
N GLY A 213 -3.12 -4.95 3.21
CA GLY A 213 -3.49 -5.08 1.80
C GLY A 213 -3.44 -6.51 1.28
N GLY A 214 -2.67 -7.41 1.92
CA GLY A 214 -2.62 -8.82 1.57
C GLY A 214 -3.94 -9.58 1.73
N ILE A 215 -4.86 -9.06 2.53
CA ILE A 215 -6.23 -9.59 2.72
C ILE A 215 -7.31 -8.69 2.11
N GLY A 216 -6.92 -7.76 1.23
CA GLY A 216 -7.87 -6.90 0.50
C GLY A 216 -8.24 -5.59 1.20
N THR A 217 -7.67 -5.27 2.37
CA THR A 217 -7.93 -3.98 3.03
C THR A 217 -7.35 -2.83 2.21
N VAL A 218 -8.20 -1.91 1.75
CA VAL A 218 -7.78 -0.78 0.88
C VAL A 218 -6.83 0.17 1.61
N HIS A 219 -7.16 0.53 2.85
CA HIS A 219 -6.27 1.27 3.75
C HIS A 219 -6.69 1.01 5.20
N SER A 220 -5.77 1.25 6.12
CA SER A 220 -6.05 1.16 7.56
C SER A 220 -5.47 2.35 8.30
N VAL A 221 -6.04 2.66 9.45
CA VAL A 221 -5.51 3.62 10.42
C VAL A 221 -5.02 2.81 11.63
N PRO A 222 -3.78 2.29 11.58
CA PRO A 222 -3.27 1.45 12.65
C PRO A 222 -3.07 2.26 13.93
N ARG A 223 -3.23 1.59 15.07
CA ARG A 223 -2.91 2.20 16.37
C ARG A 223 -1.41 2.37 16.53
N LEU A 224 -1.01 3.56 16.93
CA LEU A 224 0.37 3.86 17.27
C LEU A 224 0.66 3.39 18.70
N MET A 225 1.71 2.59 18.84
CA MET A 225 2.15 2.12 20.15
C MET A 225 2.78 3.27 20.94
N LYS A 226 2.52 3.33 22.24
CA LYS A 226 3.16 4.31 23.12
C LYS A 226 4.68 4.21 23.01
N GLY A 227 5.34 5.34 22.76
CA GLY A 227 6.80 5.43 22.54
C GLY A 227 7.25 5.24 21.09
N ALA A 228 6.35 4.99 20.14
CA ALA A 228 6.62 5.05 18.70
C ALA A 228 6.18 6.40 18.13
N GLY A 229 6.92 6.94 17.17
CA GLY A 229 6.59 8.21 16.53
C GLY A 229 5.65 8.06 15.34
N ALA A 230 5.83 6.98 14.54
CA ALA A 230 4.99 6.72 13.39
C ALA A 230 4.84 5.21 13.10
N ILE A 231 3.77 4.88 12.39
CA ILE A 231 3.53 3.56 11.80
C ILE A 231 2.98 3.74 10.38
N ILE A 232 3.53 2.98 9.43
CA ILE A 232 3.15 3.04 8.03
C ILE A 232 2.27 1.84 7.70
N GLY A 233 1.10 2.12 7.09
CA GLY A 233 0.19 1.10 6.59
C GLY A 233 0.24 1.01 5.07
N VAL A 234 0.20 -0.22 4.54
CA VAL A 234 0.12 -0.50 3.10
C VAL A 234 -1.20 -1.19 2.80
N GLY A 235 -2.01 -0.55 1.96
CA GLY A 235 -3.28 -1.09 1.52
C GLY A 235 -3.17 -2.08 0.36
N ALA A 236 -4.32 -2.59 -0.05
CA ALA A 236 -4.43 -3.50 -1.18
C ALA A 236 -3.92 -2.84 -2.47
N LEU A 237 -3.26 -3.66 -3.29
CA LEU A 237 -2.82 -3.29 -4.63
C LEU A 237 -3.86 -3.77 -5.63
N ASP A 238 -4.74 -2.86 -6.07
CA ASP A 238 -5.84 -3.16 -6.95
C ASP A 238 -6.18 -1.96 -7.85
N TYR A 239 -7.08 -2.17 -8.81
CA TYR A 239 -7.64 -1.08 -9.61
C TYR A 239 -8.49 -0.17 -8.72
N PRO A 240 -8.59 1.14 -9.06
CA PRO A 240 -9.57 2.03 -8.43
C PRO A 240 -10.97 1.42 -8.47
N ALA A 241 -11.80 1.68 -7.45
CA ALA A 241 -13.08 1.01 -7.25
C ALA A 241 -14.02 1.13 -8.47
N GLU A 242 -14.00 2.29 -9.14
CA GLU A 242 -14.77 2.58 -10.34
C GLU A 242 -14.37 1.74 -11.57
N TRP A 243 -13.19 1.13 -11.54
CA TRP A 243 -12.65 0.30 -12.62
C TRP A 243 -12.66 -1.20 -12.28
N GLN A 244 -13.07 -1.57 -11.07
CA GLN A 244 -13.17 -2.98 -10.69
C GLN A 244 -14.33 -3.63 -11.45
N GLY A 245 -14.04 -4.75 -12.11
CA GLY A 245 -15.00 -5.42 -13.00
C GLY A 245 -14.96 -4.97 -14.46
N ALA A 246 -14.18 -3.93 -14.82
CA ALA A 246 -13.95 -3.58 -16.21
C ALA A 246 -13.15 -4.67 -16.94
N SER A 247 -13.41 -4.87 -18.24
CA SER A 247 -12.63 -5.81 -19.05
C SER A 247 -11.18 -5.33 -19.21
N GLU A 248 -10.24 -6.27 -19.42
CA GLU A 248 -8.84 -5.94 -19.68
C GLU A 248 -8.67 -4.99 -20.87
N GLU A 249 -9.50 -5.16 -21.92
CA GLU A 249 -9.50 -4.28 -23.08
C GLU A 249 -9.86 -2.84 -22.69
N THR A 250 -10.88 -2.67 -21.83
CA THR A 250 -11.30 -1.35 -21.34
C THR A 250 -10.22 -0.71 -20.47
N LEU A 251 -9.59 -1.47 -19.57
CA LEU A 251 -8.49 -0.99 -18.73
C LEU A 251 -7.29 -0.54 -19.57
N ASN A 252 -6.90 -1.34 -20.56
CA ASN A 252 -5.79 -1.05 -21.46
C ASN A 252 -6.07 0.17 -22.34
N ARG A 253 -7.27 0.27 -22.91
CA ARG A 253 -7.68 1.41 -23.76
C ARG A 253 -7.65 2.73 -23.00
N ASN A 254 -8.02 2.71 -21.71
CA ASN A 254 -8.03 3.89 -20.87
C ASN A 254 -6.73 4.07 -20.05
N ALA A 255 -5.71 3.26 -20.30
CA ALA A 255 -4.43 3.27 -19.58
C ALA A 255 -4.57 3.21 -18.05
N VAL A 256 -5.59 2.50 -17.55
CA VAL A 256 -5.86 2.38 -16.13
C VAL A 256 -4.83 1.48 -15.46
N SER A 257 -4.15 1.99 -14.44
CA SER A 257 -3.17 1.25 -13.64
C SER A 257 -3.73 0.87 -12.28
N LYS A 258 -3.20 -0.21 -11.72
CA LYS A 258 -3.42 -0.51 -10.30
C LYS A 258 -2.79 0.57 -9.43
N ILE A 259 -3.43 0.82 -8.31
CA ILE A 259 -2.95 1.73 -7.27
C ILE A 259 -2.77 0.96 -5.96
N LEU A 260 -1.99 1.50 -5.07
CA LEU A 260 -1.95 1.10 -3.67
C LEU A 260 -2.08 2.35 -2.79
N THR A 261 -2.68 2.19 -1.62
CA THR A 261 -2.80 3.28 -0.66
C THR A 261 -1.77 3.09 0.44
N ILE A 262 -1.00 4.14 0.73
CA ILE A 262 -0.07 4.18 1.86
C ILE A 262 -0.60 5.15 2.90
N THR A 263 -0.61 4.75 4.16
CA THR A 263 -1.00 5.57 5.30
C THR A 263 0.18 5.80 6.22
N SER A 264 0.28 6.98 6.80
CA SER A 264 1.21 7.33 7.87
C SER A 264 0.40 7.78 9.07
N THR A 265 0.33 6.96 10.11
CA THR A 265 -0.26 7.31 11.41
C THR A 265 0.88 7.71 12.34
N TYR A 266 0.79 8.87 12.97
CA TYR A 266 1.89 9.47 13.70
C TYR A 266 1.41 10.18 14.97
N ASP A 267 2.35 10.38 15.91
CA ASP A 267 2.14 11.17 17.12
C ASP A 267 2.08 12.67 16.76
N HIS A 268 0.87 13.23 16.79
CA HIS A 268 0.64 14.61 16.35
C HIS A 268 1.19 15.66 17.33
N ARG A 269 1.74 15.24 18.46
CA ARG A 269 2.45 16.14 19.38
C ARG A 269 3.83 16.54 18.84
N ILE A 270 4.45 15.69 18.00
CA ILE A 270 5.83 15.86 17.51
C ILE A 270 5.95 15.87 15.98
N ILE A 271 5.01 15.25 15.26
CA ILE A 271 4.99 15.21 13.80
C ILE A 271 3.78 15.99 13.30
N GLN A 272 4.02 16.92 12.39
CA GLN A 272 2.96 17.75 11.78
C GLN A 272 2.40 17.07 10.51
N GLY A 273 1.15 17.44 10.15
CA GLY A 273 0.48 16.90 8.97
C GLY A 273 1.26 17.13 7.67
N ALA A 274 1.84 18.32 7.51
CA ALA A 274 2.67 18.65 6.35
C ALA A 274 3.91 17.75 6.25
N THR A 275 4.60 17.50 7.37
CA THR A 275 5.76 16.59 7.42
C THR A 275 5.39 15.17 7.04
N SER A 276 4.28 14.64 7.57
CA SER A 276 3.77 13.32 7.22
C SER A 276 3.33 13.23 5.75
N GLY A 277 2.69 14.28 5.23
CA GLY A 277 2.30 14.37 3.82
C GLY A 277 3.51 14.36 2.89
N GLU A 278 4.55 15.12 3.23
CA GLU A 278 5.81 15.18 2.50
C GLU A 278 6.56 13.83 2.53
N PHE A 279 6.58 13.18 3.68
CA PHE A 279 7.15 11.84 3.81
C PHE A 279 6.47 10.82 2.89
N LEU A 280 5.13 10.83 2.83
CA LEU A 280 4.41 9.99 1.88
C LEU A 280 4.68 10.37 0.41
N ARG A 281 4.93 11.67 0.14
CA ARG A 281 5.33 12.13 -1.20
C ARG A 281 6.71 11.58 -1.57
N GLN A 282 7.67 11.58 -0.68
CA GLN A 282 9.00 10.98 -0.90
C GLN A 282 8.90 9.48 -1.20
N ILE A 283 8.12 8.73 -0.43
CA ILE A 283 7.89 7.30 -0.70
C ILE A 283 7.25 7.11 -2.07
N HIS A 284 6.25 7.91 -2.42
CA HIS A 284 5.57 7.86 -3.72
C HIS A 284 6.57 8.06 -4.87
N GLN A 285 7.41 9.09 -4.81
CA GLN A 285 8.41 9.41 -5.81
C GLN A 285 9.42 8.27 -6.00
N LEU A 286 9.92 7.70 -4.90
CA LEU A 286 10.79 6.52 -4.95
C LEU A 286 10.11 5.34 -5.65
N LEU A 287 8.85 5.06 -5.34
CA LEU A 287 8.10 3.97 -5.96
C LEU A 287 7.78 4.20 -7.45
N LEU A 288 7.77 5.45 -7.91
CA LEU A 288 7.72 5.80 -9.34
C LEU A 288 9.08 5.65 -10.04
N GLY A 289 10.17 5.48 -9.30
CA GLY A 289 11.52 5.29 -9.82
C GLY A 289 12.42 6.52 -9.77
N GLU A 290 11.99 7.58 -9.07
CA GLU A 290 12.84 8.76 -8.86
C GLU A 290 14.07 8.42 -7.99
N ASN A 291 15.08 9.27 -8.04
CA ASN A 291 16.33 9.15 -7.28
C ASN A 291 17.05 7.82 -7.48
N ASN A 292 16.99 7.23 -8.68
CA ASN A 292 17.65 5.96 -9.04
C ASN A 292 17.25 4.80 -8.11
N PHE A 293 16.03 4.84 -7.58
CA PHE A 293 15.58 3.87 -6.57
C PHE A 293 15.63 2.42 -7.07
N TYR A 294 15.14 2.15 -8.27
CA TYR A 294 15.18 0.80 -8.83
C TYR A 294 16.59 0.43 -9.33
N ASP A 295 17.40 1.41 -9.74
CA ASP A 295 18.81 1.16 -10.13
C ASP A 295 19.59 0.59 -8.95
N GLU A 296 19.46 1.19 -7.76
CA GLU A 296 20.10 0.67 -6.53
C GLU A 296 19.63 -0.75 -6.18
N ILE A 297 18.33 -1.05 -6.38
CA ILE A 297 17.78 -2.39 -6.14
C ILE A 297 18.38 -3.39 -7.12
N PHE A 298 18.43 -3.06 -8.41
CA PHE A 298 18.95 -3.92 -9.46
C PHE A 298 20.46 -4.17 -9.27
N GLU A 299 21.24 -3.13 -8.98
CA GLU A 299 22.65 -3.23 -8.67
C GLU A 299 22.90 -4.14 -7.44
N SER A 300 22.18 -3.88 -6.35
CA SER A 300 22.26 -4.67 -5.12
C SER A 300 21.96 -6.16 -5.33
N LEU A 301 21.03 -6.47 -6.24
CA LEU A 301 20.68 -7.83 -6.61
C LEU A 301 21.53 -8.40 -7.75
N ARG A 302 22.45 -7.60 -8.33
CA ARG A 302 23.28 -7.95 -9.48
C ARG A 302 22.45 -8.33 -10.70
N ILE A 303 21.38 -7.58 -10.96
CA ILE A 303 20.52 -7.78 -12.12
C ILE A 303 21.18 -7.06 -13.31
N PRO A 304 21.48 -7.76 -14.43
CA PRO A 304 22.23 -7.19 -15.55
C PRO A 304 21.34 -6.42 -16.55
N TYR A 305 20.19 -5.95 -16.12
CA TYR A 305 19.22 -5.21 -16.93
C TYR A 305 18.99 -3.84 -16.31
N GLU A 306 18.54 -2.90 -17.13
CA GLU A 306 18.03 -1.62 -16.61
C GLU A 306 16.61 -1.79 -16.05
N PRO A 307 16.27 -1.04 -14.97
CA PRO A 307 14.92 -1.01 -14.46
C PRO A 307 13.95 -0.41 -15.47
N VAL A 308 12.69 -0.83 -15.37
CA VAL A 308 11.60 -0.19 -16.10
C VAL A 308 11.39 1.20 -15.53
N ARG A 309 11.52 2.23 -16.38
CA ARG A 309 11.37 3.63 -16.00
C ARG A 309 10.01 4.16 -16.43
N TRP A 310 9.45 4.99 -15.58
CA TRP A 310 8.33 5.83 -15.96
C TRP A 310 8.92 6.99 -16.80
N VAL A 311 8.53 7.07 -18.06
CA VAL A 311 8.92 8.19 -18.91
C VAL A 311 7.91 9.32 -18.67
N GLN A 312 8.32 10.37 -17.95
CA GLN A 312 7.56 11.60 -17.94
C GLN A 312 7.74 12.32 -19.28
N ASP A 313 6.65 12.77 -19.87
CA ASP A 313 6.73 13.71 -21.00
C ASP A 313 7.26 15.04 -20.45
N ILE A 314 8.55 15.30 -20.71
CA ILE A 314 9.25 16.51 -20.25
C ILE A 314 8.65 17.76 -20.89
N SER A 315 7.90 17.64 -22.00
CA SER A 315 7.23 18.76 -22.67
C SER A 315 6.03 19.31 -21.88
N ALA A 316 5.46 18.53 -20.96
CA ALA A 316 4.30 18.93 -20.14
C ALA A 316 4.66 19.72 -18.88
N ASN A 317 5.93 19.86 -18.51
CA ASN A 317 6.35 20.44 -17.23
C ASN A 317 6.50 21.96 -17.23
N HIS A 318 5.91 22.69 -18.18
CA HIS A 318 6.19 24.14 -18.25
C HIS A 318 5.11 25.04 -17.64
N ASP A 319 3.98 24.52 -17.13
CA ASP A 319 2.89 25.42 -16.69
C ASP A 319 2.11 25.02 -15.42
N ASP A 320 2.53 24.05 -14.61
CA ASP A 320 1.73 23.65 -13.46
C ASP A 320 2.23 24.16 -12.09
N ASP A 321 2.38 25.48 -11.95
CA ASP A 321 2.44 26.20 -10.67
C ASP A 321 1.03 26.41 -10.05
N ILE A 322 0.03 25.61 -10.44
CA ILE A 322 -1.38 25.81 -10.02
C ILE A 322 -1.66 25.36 -8.57
N ASN A 323 -0.76 24.69 -7.90
CA ASN A 323 -0.95 24.18 -6.53
C ASN A 323 -0.10 24.89 -5.46
N LYS A 324 0.33 26.11 -5.69
CA LYS A 324 0.89 26.98 -4.62
C LYS A 324 -0.20 27.92 -4.12
N VAL A 325 -1.06 27.43 -3.21
CA VAL A 325 -1.88 28.24 -2.29
C VAL A 325 -1.69 27.69 -0.89
#